data_0a3a35b2c873fa8de409522b4aa36c8c
#
_entry.id   0a3a35b2c873fa8de409522b4aa36c8c
#
_cell.length_a   1.000
_cell.length_b   1.000
_cell.length_c   1.000
_cell.angle_alpha   90.00
_cell.angle_beta   90.00
_cell.angle_gamma   90.00
#
_symmetry.space_group_name_H-M   'P 1'
#
loop_
_entity.id
_entity.type
_entity.pdbx_description
1 polymer ?
#
loop_
_entity_poly.entity_id
_entity_poly.type
_entity_poly.pdbx_seq_one_letter_code
_entity_poly.pdbx_strand_id
1 'polypeptide(L)'
;RTPLSEDNLPQFYYIHKPKGSADDGFKYKGVAPTGPLPASVDFPLYPQEEPEQFKALLFGDPQPRNQQEVDYITHDVVEALVGKTDASFGVTLGDIAFDNLETFEPLNRSIAMIGIPWYNVLGNHDINYDARNRRNSNETYERIYGPSYYSFDHGPVHFLVLDDIEWMLKDPATGKWGYRGGFGPEQLEFIKNDLAMIPEDQLVVLMMHIPLIQVNDRHGLYRLIEKRPFSLSISAHTHTMEHHYITDQDGWQGPQPHHHIINVTVCGSWWSGAPDERGIPHAMMSDGAPNGCSLISFDGQKYSLRFLPAGRDPNWQMKIDLPEELKTSQTAETPVYANVFEGSIHSTVEMRIDETSEWKPMEHVGEVDPLFVRTSQHEAQLLDLKPNDWRKMPKPGICTHLWKLNLPALAPGQHHIEVRTTDQFGQSDLGHRSVRVVAD
;
A
#
# COMPACT_ATOMS: atom_id res chain seq x y z
N ARG A 1 -18.11 -14.82 -12.41
CA ARG A 1 -16.66 -14.59 -12.42
C ARG A 1 -16.02 -15.06 -13.73
N THR A 2 -14.91 -14.48 -14.11
CA THR A 2 -14.06 -14.95 -15.20
C THR A 2 -13.26 -16.18 -14.80
N PRO A 3 -12.74 -16.99 -15.74
CA PRO A 3 -11.75 -18.02 -15.46
C PRO A 3 -10.51 -17.42 -14.78
N LEU A 4 -9.79 -18.27 -14.04
CA LEU A 4 -8.51 -17.93 -13.44
C LEU A 4 -7.41 -18.74 -14.10
N SER A 5 -6.20 -18.17 -14.19
CA SER A 5 -4.99 -18.90 -14.52
C SER A 5 -4.60 -19.86 -13.38
N GLU A 6 -3.54 -20.64 -13.56
CA GLU A 6 -2.95 -21.48 -12.51
C GLU A 6 -2.47 -20.65 -11.30
N ASP A 7 -2.10 -19.39 -11.53
CA ASP A 7 -1.67 -18.44 -10.50
C ASP A 7 -2.82 -17.54 -10.00
N ASN A 8 -4.07 -17.96 -10.16
CA ASN A 8 -5.30 -17.24 -9.77
C ASN A 8 -5.47 -15.85 -10.42
N LEU A 9 -4.82 -15.57 -11.55
CA LEU A 9 -4.99 -14.31 -12.28
C LEU A 9 -6.27 -14.36 -13.11
N PRO A 10 -7.19 -13.37 -13.00
CA PRO A 10 -8.44 -13.33 -13.75
C PRO A 10 -8.22 -13.18 -15.26
N GLN A 11 -8.86 -14.02 -16.05
CA GLN A 11 -8.76 -14.09 -17.51
C GLN A 11 -9.94 -13.38 -18.16
N PHE A 12 -9.95 -12.03 -18.14
CA PHE A 12 -11.07 -11.20 -18.63
C PHE A 12 -10.71 -10.39 -19.87
N TYR A 13 -9.53 -10.57 -20.45
CA TYR A 13 -9.00 -9.76 -21.54
C TYR A 13 -8.51 -10.60 -22.73
N TYR A 14 -8.36 -9.94 -23.86
CA TYR A 14 -7.69 -10.50 -25.03
C TYR A 14 -6.72 -9.46 -25.60
N ILE A 15 -5.44 -9.81 -25.67
CA ILE A 15 -4.43 -8.94 -26.26
C ILE A 15 -4.31 -9.26 -27.75
N HIS A 16 -4.51 -8.23 -28.60
CA HIS A 16 -4.34 -8.33 -30.04
C HIS A 16 -3.07 -7.63 -30.51
N LYS A 17 -2.00 -8.39 -30.63
CA LYS A 17 -0.72 -7.96 -31.20
C LYS A 17 -0.33 -8.95 -32.32
N PRO A 18 -0.81 -8.76 -33.57
CA PRO A 18 -0.63 -9.74 -34.64
C PRO A 18 0.82 -10.14 -34.88
N LYS A 19 1.74 -9.22 -34.73
CA LYS A 19 3.18 -9.40 -34.92
C LYS A 19 3.95 -9.62 -33.59
N GLY A 20 3.24 -9.62 -32.47
CA GLY A 20 3.83 -9.60 -31.14
C GLY A 20 4.28 -8.20 -30.70
N SER A 21 4.96 -8.13 -29.58
CA SER A 21 5.64 -6.93 -29.10
C SER A 21 6.69 -6.45 -30.09
N ALA A 22 7.00 -5.16 -30.09
CA ALA A 22 8.09 -4.61 -30.90
C ALA A 22 9.42 -5.31 -30.57
N ASP A 23 10.20 -5.62 -31.59
CA ASP A 23 11.56 -6.18 -31.41
C ASP A 23 12.55 -5.04 -31.15
N ASP A 24 12.44 -4.39 -30.02
CA ASP A 24 13.30 -3.27 -29.61
C ASP A 24 14.52 -3.76 -28.79
N GLY A 25 14.76 -5.08 -28.77
CA GLY A 25 15.86 -5.68 -28.01
C GLY A 25 15.63 -5.67 -26.50
N PHE A 26 14.39 -5.78 -26.04
CA PHE A 26 14.05 -5.81 -24.63
C PHE A 26 14.75 -6.94 -23.88
N LYS A 27 15.22 -6.64 -22.69
CA LYS A 27 15.79 -7.62 -21.76
C LYS A 27 14.78 -8.73 -21.41
N TYR A 28 13.52 -8.34 -21.21
CA TYR A 28 12.44 -9.26 -20.82
C TYR A 28 11.46 -9.46 -21.98
N LYS A 29 10.94 -10.68 -22.11
CA LYS A 29 10.03 -11.04 -23.19
C LYS A 29 8.71 -10.27 -23.09
N GLY A 30 8.27 -9.68 -24.19
CA GLY A 30 6.93 -9.14 -24.36
C GLY A 30 5.92 -10.17 -24.86
N VAL A 31 4.82 -9.71 -25.38
CA VAL A 31 3.71 -10.51 -25.92
C VAL A 31 4.16 -11.21 -27.20
N ALA A 32 3.95 -12.52 -27.31
CA ALA A 32 4.20 -13.28 -28.51
C ALA A 32 3.24 -12.88 -29.64
N PRO A 33 3.59 -13.11 -30.95
CA PRO A 33 2.65 -12.87 -32.03
C PRO A 33 1.32 -13.58 -31.83
N THR A 34 0.21 -12.82 -31.84
CA THR A 34 -1.15 -13.37 -31.69
C THR A 34 -1.77 -13.81 -33.00
N GLY A 35 -1.16 -13.44 -34.13
CA GLY A 35 -1.76 -13.66 -35.47
C GLY A 35 -2.92 -12.70 -35.72
N PRO A 36 -3.73 -12.97 -36.79
CA PRO A 36 -4.89 -12.16 -37.11
C PRO A 36 -5.95 -12.26 -36.01
N LEU A 37 -6.79 -11.22 -35.91
CA LEU A 37 -7.92 -11.23 -34.98
C LEU A 37 -8.85 -12.42 -35.34
N PRO A 38 -9.23 -13.26 -34.37
CA PRO A 38 -10.17 -14.36 -34.59
C PRO A 38 -11.55 -13.80 -34.96
N ALA A 39 -12.41 -14.67 -35.53
CA ALA A 39 -13.78 -14.27 -35.92
C ALA A 39 -14.63 -13.82 -34.75
N SER A 40 -14.37 -14.37 -33.57
CA SER A 40 -14.95 -13.92 -32.28
C SER A 40 -13.92 -14.07 -31.16
N VAL A 41 -14.08 -13.24 -30.14
CA VAL A 41 -13.36 -13.36 -28.86
C VAL A 41 -14.42 -13.64 -27.80
N ASP A 42 -14.46 -14.88 -27.34
CA ASP A 42 -15.47 -15.35 -26.39
C ASP A 42 -14.89 -15.41 -24.97
N PHE A 43 -15.55 -14.76 -24.03
CA PHE A 43 -15.17 -14.76 -22.61
C PHE A 43 -16.14 -15.70 -21.86
N PRO A 44 -15.70 -16.90 -21.43
CA PRO A 44 -16.51 -17.74 -20.58
C PRO A 44 -16.74 -17.09 -19.22
N LEU A 45 -17.98 -17.10 -18.74
CA LEU A 45 -18.33 -16.60 -17.44
C LEU A 45 -18.92 -17.72 -16.58
N TYR A 46 -18.50 -17.81 -15.33
CA TYR A 46 -19.08 -18.71 -14.35
C TYR A 46 -20.12 -17.94 -13.51
N PRO A 47 -21.32 -18.49 -13.29
CA PRO A 47 -22.28 -17.89 -12.37
C PRO A 47 -21.66 -17.72 -10.98
N GLN A 48 -21.90 -16.59 -10.37
CA GLN A 48 -21.46 -16.25 -9.03
C GLN A 48 -22.53 -15.37 -8.39
N GLU A 49 -22.88 -15.67 -7.14
CA GLU A 49 -23.61 -14.72 -6.31
C GLU A 49 -22.61 -13.65 -5.86
N GLU A 50 -22.98 -12.40 -6.07
CA GLU A 50 -22.17 -11.27 -5.66
C GLU A 50 -22.70 -10.71 -4.34
N PRO A 51 -21.92 -10.80 -3.25
CA PRO A 51 -22.37 -10.32 -1.95
C PRO A 51 -22.35 -8.79 -1.89
N GLU A 52 -23.31 -8.22 -1.15
CA GLU A 52 -23.28 -6.79 -0.81
C GLU A 52 -22.12 -6.42 0.12
N GLN A 53 -21.71 -7.39 0.96
CA GLN A 53 -20.58 -7.26 1.88
C GLN A 53 -19.46 -8.20 1.45
N PHE A 54 -18.28 -7.66 1.26
CA PHE A 54 -17.09 -8.44 0.90
C PHE A 54 -15.81 -7.74 1.37
N LYS A 55 -14.70 -8.45 1.26
CA LYS A 55 -13.38 -7.93 1.61
C LYS A 55 -12.40 -8.14 0.46
N ALA A 56 -11.39 -7.27 0.39
CA ALA A 56 -10.25 -7.43 -0.50
C ALA A 56 -8.94 -7.23 0.24
N LEU A 57 -7.91 -8.00 -0.13
CA LEU A 57 -6.53 -7.80 0.34
C LEU A 57 -5.84 -6.78 -0.55
N LEU A 58 -5.09 -5.87 0.06
CA LEU A 58 -4.29 -4.85 -0.62
C LEU A 58 -2.80 -5.06 -0.31
N PHE A 59 -2.02 -5.39 -1.32
CA PHE A 59 -0.57 -5.48 -1.25
C PHE A 59 0.03 -4.24 -1.92
N GLY A 60 0.61 -3.32 -1.15
CA GLY A 60 1.45 -2.27 -1.70
C GLY A 60 2.87 -2.82 -1.91
N ASP A 61 3.51 -2.49 -3.01
CA ASP A 61 4.94 -2.66 -3.28
C ASP A 61 5.55 -3.96 -2.71
N PRO A 62 5.21 -5.16 -3.19
CA PRO A 62 5.92 -6.37 -2.79
C PRO A 62 7.40 -6.34 -3.21
N GLN A 63 7.69 -5.85 -4.38
CA GLN A 63 8.97 -5.35 -4.90
C GLN A 63 10.19 -6.27 -4.67
N PRO A 64 10.12 -7.59 -4.92
CA PRO A 64 11.29 -8.45 -4.78
C PRO A 64 12.31 -8.19 -5.90
N ARG A 65 13.60 -8.18 -5.55
CA ARG A 65 14.72 -8.08 -6.48
C ARG A 65 15.17 -9.44 -7.02
N ASN A 66 14.89 -10.48 -6.27
CA ASN A 66 15.38 -11.84 -6.51
C ASN A 66 14.50 -12.86 -5.78
N GLN A 67 14.81 -14.15 -5.93
CA GLN A 67 14.07 -15.25 -5.30
C GLN A 67 14.07 -15.16 -3.77
N GLN A 68 15.17 -14.75 -3.15
CA GLN A 68 15.24 -14.65 -1.68
C GLN A 68 14.20 -13.64 -1.15
N GLU A 69 14.01 -12.52 -1.83
CA GLU A 69 13.01 -11.53 -1.42
C GLU A 69 11.57 -12.02 -1.74
N VAL A 70 11.37 -12.86 -2.75
CA VAL A 70 10.10 -13.59 -2.93
C VAL A 70 9.85 -14.54 -1.76
N ASP A 71 10.89 -15.24 -1.28
CA ASP A 71 10.77 -16.11 -0.12
C ASP A 71 10.45 -15.32 1.16
N TYR A 72 11.02 -14.10 1.32
CA TYR A 72 10.63 -13.20 2.42
C TYR A 72 9.15 -12.84 2.37
N ILE A 73 8.62 -12.44 1.22
CA ILE A 73 7.19 -12.15 1.02
C ILE A 73 6.35 -13.37 1.41
N THR A 74 6.78 -14.55 0.95
CA THR A 74 6.08 -15.80 1.21
C THR A 74 5.96 -16.08 2.71
N HIS A 75 7.08 -16.03 3.43
CA HIS A 75 7.14 -16.40 4.85
C HIS A 75 6.63 -15.31 5.79
N ASP A 76 6.75 -14.05 5.41
CA ASP A 76 6.39 -12.93 6.29
C ASP A 76 4.92 -12.50 6.14
N VAL A 77 4.37 -12.60 4.90
CA VAL A 77 3.03 -12.10 4.60
C VAL A 77 2.09 -13.20 4.10
N VAL A 78 2.48 -13.95 3.06
CA VAL A 78 1.57 -14.89 2.38
C VAL A 78 1.14 -16.04 3.30
N GLU A 79 2.07 -16.68 3.99
CA GLU A 79 1.78 -17.83 4.88
C GLU A 79 0.76 -17.51 5.98
N ALA A 80 0.76 -16.25 6.46
CA ALA A 80 -0.22 -15.81 7.46
C ALA A 80 -1.65 -15.77 6.92
N LEU A 81 -1.83 -15.65 5.61
CA LEU A 81 -3.11 -15.49 4.92
C LEU A 81 -3.66 -16.80 4.36
N VAL A 82 -2.80 -17.81 4.10
CA VAL A 82 -3.20 -19.10 3.51
C VAL A 82 -4.24 -19.80 4.38
N GLY A 83 -5.44 -20.01 3.82
CA GLY A 83 -6.56 -20.68 4.50
C GLY A 83 -7.15 -19.92 5.69
N LYS A 84 -6.77 -18.66 5.88
CA LYS A 84 -7.24 -17.83 7.01
C LYS A 84 -7.97 -16.57 6.57
N THR A 85 -7.76 -16.11 5.33
CA THR A 85 -8.46 -14.93 4.80
C THR A 85 -9.88 -15.27 4.36
N ASP A 86 -10.81 -14.34 4.59
CA ASP A 86 -12.16 -14.34 4.05
C ASP A 86 -12.32 -13.29 2.92
N ALA A 87 -11.22 -12.78 2.39
CA ALA A 87 -11.24 -11.86 1.26
C ALA A 87 -11.72 -12.54 -0.03
N SER A 88 -12.55 -11.86 -0.79
CA SER A 88 -13.08 -12.32 -2.07
C SER A 88 -12.04 -12.28 -3.18
N PHE A 89 -11.10 -11.36 -3.10
CA PHE A 89 -9.97 -11.21 -4.02
C PHE A 89 -8.83 -10.40 -3.36
N GLY A 90 -7.68 -10.34 -4.02
CA GLY A 90 -6.58 -9.49 -3.65
C GLY A 90 -6.11 -8.61 -4.80
N VAL A 91 -5.40 -7.55 -4.46
CA VAL A 91 -4.83 -6.59 -5.43
C VAL A 91 -3.40 -6.24 -5.02
N THR A 92 -2.47 -6.29 -5.98
CA THR A 92 -1.16 -5.65 -5.83
C THR A 92 -1.23 -4.25 -6.42
N LEU A 93 -0.91 -3.23 -5.63
CA LEU A 93 -1.02 -1.80 -5.98
C LEU A 93 0.24 -1.28 -6.71
N GLY A 94 0.79 -2.08 -7.60
CA GLY A 94 1.99 -1.76 -8.39
C GLY A 94 3.28 -2.13 -7.68
N ASP A 95 4.39 -1.92 -8.41
CA ASP A 95 5.74 -2.33 -8.00
C ASP A 95 5.75 -3.79 -7.54
N ILE A 96 5.19 -4.64 -8.43
CA ILE A 96 5.13 -6.10 -8.25
C ILE A 96 6.55 -6.67 -8.20
N ALA A 97 7.46 -6.13 -9.02
CA ALA A 97 8.88 -6.43 -9.05
C ALA A 97 9.72 -5.18 -8.70
N PHE A 98 11.03 -5.35 -8.47
CA PHE A 98 11.99 -4.26 -8.42
C PHE A 98 12.92 -4.33 -9.64
N ASP A 99 12.49 -3.80 -10.78
CA ASP A 99 13.22 -3.78 -12.07
C ASP A 99 13.59 -5.16 -12.64
N ASN A 100 13.46 -6.22 -11.85
CA ASN A 100 13.71 -7.59 -12.27
C ASN A 100 12.40 -8.31 -12.59
N LEU A 101 11.91 -8.18 -13.82
CA LEU A 101 10.62 -8.74 -14.23
C LEU A 101 10.59 -10.29 -14.26
N GLU A 102 11.73 -10.96 -14.06
CA GLU A 102 11.77 -12.43 -13.88
C GLU A 102 11.14 -12.86 -12.54
N THR A 103 11.01 -11.92 -11.58
CA THR A 103 10.36 -12.21 -10.30
C THR A 103 8.83 -12.26 -10.36
N PHE A 104 8.20 -11.81 -11.46
CA PHE A 104 6.74 -11.86 -11.61
C PHE A 104 6.16 -13.27 -11.43
N GLU A 105 6.66 -14.24 -12.17
CA GLU A 105 6.13 -15.60 -12.13
C GLU A 105 6.35 -16.30 -10.76
N PRO A 106 7.54 -16.29 -10.13
CA PRO A 106 7.71 -16.87 -8.80
C PRO A 106 6.88 -16.16 -7.72
N LEU A 107 6.71 -14.83 -7.80
CA LEU A 107 5.86 -14.09 -6.87
C LEU A 107 4.38 -14.47 -7.05
N ASN A 108 3.90 -14.56 -8.31
CA ASN A 108 2.52 -14.98 -8.59
C ASN A 108 2.22 -16.36 -8.00
N ARG A 109 3.14 -17.32 -8.17
CA ARG A 109 3.00 -18.66 -7.55
C ARG A 109 2.92 -18.62 -6.02
N SER A 110 3.70 -17.74 -5.40
CA SER A 110 3.64 -17.52 -3.95
C SER A 110 2.29 -16.95 -3.52
N ILE A 111 1.86 -15.84 -4.14
CA ILE A 111 0.58 -15.19 -3.83
C ILE A 111 -0.61 -16.12 -4.10
N ALA A 112 -0.55 -16.94 -5.16
CA ALA A 112 -1.60 -17.88 -5.51
C ALA A 112 -1.91 -18.90 -4.42
N MET A 113 -0.97 -19.17 -3.49
CA MET A 113 -1.21 -20.05 -2.33
C MET A 113 -2.31 -19.52 -1.40
N ILE A 114 -2.60 -18.21 -1.42
CA ILE A 114 -3.71 -17.62 -0.66
C ILE A 114 -5.06 -18.19 -1.14
N GLY A 115 -5.15 -18.58 -2.42
CA GLY A 115 -6.30 -19.31 -2.97
C GLY A 115 -7.47 -18.44 -3.43
N ILE A 116 -7.26 -17.14 -3.66
CA ILE A 116 -8.27 -16.16 -4.11
C ILE A 116 -7.85 -15.52 -5.44
N PRO A 117 -8.79 -14.99 -6.26
CA PRO A 117 -8.46 -14.19 -7.44
C PRO A 117 -7.54 -13.02 -7.10
N TRP A 118 -6.56 -12.73 -7.99
CA TRP A 118 -5.59 -11.68 -7.73
C TRP A 118 -5.45 -10.72 -8.91
N TYR A 119 -5.74 -9.44 -8.67
CA TYR A 119 -5.62 -8.36 -9.64
C TYR A 119 -4.29 -7.61 -9.45
N ASN A 120 -3.83 -6.91 -10.49
CA ASN A 120 -2.56 -6.21 -10.45
C ASN A 120 -2.68 -4.80 -11.04
N VAL A 121 -2.07 -3.83 -10.39
CA VAL A 121 -1.82 -2.48 -10.88
C VAL A 121 -0.39 -2.44 -11.40
N LEU A 122 -0.12 -1.67 -12.45
CA LEU A 122 1.23 -1.43 -12.95
C LEU A 122 1.94 -0.41 -12.05
N GLY A 123 3.16 -0.74 -11.58
CA GLY A 123 4.05 0.18 -10.90
C GLY A 123 5.23 0.64 -11.76
N ASN A 124 6.01 1.60 -11.28
CA ASN A 124 7.13 2.13 -12.03
C ASN A 124 8.31 1.15 -12.14
N HIS A 125 8.41 0.17 -11.27
CA HIS A 125 9.43 -0.89 -11.34
C HIS A 125 8.99 -2.11 -12.16
N ASP A 126 7.76 -2.11 -12.70
CA ASP A 126 7.17 -3.22 -13.47
C ASP A 126 7.31 -3.05 -14.99
N ILE A 127 7.99 -1.99 -15.43
CA ILE A 127 8.09 -1.62 -16.85
C ILE A 127 9.38 -2.07 -17.50
N ASN A 128 9.39 -2.10 -18.83
CA ASN A 128 10.59 -2.32 -19.64
C ASN A 128 11.37 -1.00 -19.73
N TYR A 129 12.39 -0.80 -18.91
CA TYR A 129 13.21 0.43 -18.86
C TYR A 129 14.04 0.69 -20.12
N ASP A 130 14.21 -0.31 -20.97
CA ASP A 130 14.85 -0.23 -22.29
C ASP A 130 13.89 0.26 -23.39
N ALA A 131 12.60 0.42 -23.11
CA ALA A 131 11.63 0.98 -24.03
C ALA A 131 11.95 2.44 -24.42
N ARG A 132 11.64 2.78 -25.69
CA ARG A 132 11.88 4.11 -26.26
C ARG A 132 10.59 4.89 -26.50
N ASN A 133 9.50 4.47 -25.92
CA ASN A 133 8.20 5.16 -25.89
C ASN A 133 7.31 4.53 -24.81
N ARG A 134 6.26 5.27 -24.37
CA ARG A 134 5.32 4.81 -23.35
C ARG A 134 4.62 3.51 -23.77
N ARG A 135 4.20 3.42 -25.03
CA ARG A 135 3.41 2.28 -25.53
C ARG A 135 4.13 0.95 -25.35
N ASN A 136 5.46 0.94 -25.51
CA ASN A 136 6.26 -0.29 -25.41
C ASN A 136 6.83 -0.53 -24.02
N SER A 137 6.58 0.38 -23.04
CA SER A 137 7.12 0.19 -21.69
C SER A 137 6.42 -0.92 -20.91
N ASN A 138 5.22 -1.32 -21.30
CA ASN A 138 4.38 -2.27 -20.55
C ASN A 138 4.36 -3.69 -21.17
N GLU A 139 5.18 -3.98 -22.18
CA GLU A 139 5.10 -5.20 -22.97
C GLU A 139 5.27 -6.49 -22.17
N THR A 140 6.16 -6.51 -21.18
CA THR A 140 6.35 -7.67 -20.30
C THR A 140 5.23 -7.80 -19.28
N TYR A 141 4.76 -6.69 -18.73
CA TYR A 141 3.59 -6.66 -17.84
C TYR A 141 2.34 -7.17 -18.57
N GLU A 142 2.05 -6.65 -19.77
CA GLU A 142 0.91 -7.09 -20.58
C GLU A 142 0.93 -8.59 -20.90
N ARG A 143 2.13 -9.16 -21.14
CA ARG A 143 2.28 -10.60 -21.38
C ARG A 143 1.77 -11.46 -20.22
N ILE A 144 1.91 -10.98 -18.99
CA ILE A 144 1.63 -11.76 -17.77
C ILE A 144 0.28 -11.39 -17.17
N TYR A 145 -0.01 -10.09 -17.08
CA TYR A 145 -1.17 -9.56 -16.35
C TYR A 145 -2.28 -9.00 -17.24
N GLY A 146 -2.02 -8.82 -18.55
CA GLY A 146 -2.97 -8.22 -19.46
C GLY A 146 -2.86 -6.71 -19.53
N PRO A 147 -4.00 -6.00 -19.77
CA PRO A 147 -4.00 -4.54 -19.95
C PRO A 147 -3.51 -3.84 -18.69
N SER A 148 -2.76 -2.74 -18.86
CA SER A 148 -2.22 -1.95 -17.75
C SER A 148 -3.28 -1.10 -17.05
N TYR A 149 -4.44 -0.87 -17.69
CA TYR A 149 -5.61 -0.26 -17.07
C TYR A 149 -6.90 -0.96 -17.53
N TYR A 150 -7.86 -1.10 -16.63
CA TYR A 150 -9.11 -1.82 -16.83
C TYR A 150 -10.10 -1.53 -15.70
N SER A 151 -11.34 -2.00 -15.85
CA SER A 151 -12.34 -1.96 -14.79
C SER A 151 -12.99 -3.32 -14.56
N PHE A 152 -13.58 -3.50 -13.40
CA PHE A 152 -14.40 -4.64 -13.05
C PHE A 152 -15.36 -4.29 -11.91
N ASP A 153 -16.47 -5.02 -11.83
CA ASP A 153 -17.39 -4.94 -10.72
C ASP A 153 -17.19 -6.11 -9.77
N HIS A 154 -17.38 -5.87 -8.47
CA HIS A 154 -17.55 -6.91 -7.47
C HIS A 154 -18.63 -6.46 -6.47
N GLY A 155 -19.74 -7.19 -6.39
CA GLY A 155 -20.91 -6.74 -5.63
C GLY A 155 -21.36 -5.36 -6.10
N PRO A 156 -21.67 -4.44 -5.16
CA PRO A 156 -22.12 -3.09 -5.49
C PRO A 156 -21.00 -2.10 -5.81
N VAL A 157 -19.74 -2.53 -5.87
CA VAL A 157 -18.58 -1.65 -6.04
C VAL A 157 -17.98 -1.78 -7.43
N HIS A 158 -17.72 -0.64 -8.06
CA HIS A 158 -17.01 -0.53 -9.32
C HIS A 158 -15.54 -0.20 -9.09
N PHE A 159 -14.65 -1.02 -9.63
CA PHE A 159 -13.20 -0.86 -9.50
C PHE A 159 -12.59 -0.40 -10.81
N LEU A 160 -11.81 0.68 -10.75
CA LEU A 160 -10.97 1.17 -11.83
C LEU A 160 -9.51 0.93 -11.47
N VAL A 161 -8.84 0.06 -12.20
CA VAL A 161 -7.39 -0.14 -12.14
C VAL A 161 -6.75 0.77 -13.18
N LEU A 162 -5.85 1.63 -12.75
CA LEU A 162 -5.30 2.72 -13.56
C LEU A 162 -3.78 2.60 -13.71
N ASP A 163 -3.29 2.85 -14.92
CA ASP A 163 -1.89 3.02 -15.25
C ASP A 163 -1.51 4.50 -15.12
N ASP A 164 -0.89 4.86 -14.03
CA ASP A 164 -0.42 6.22 -13.80
C ASP A 164 1.09 6.40 -14.02
N ILE A 165 1.74 5.43 -14.70
CA ILE A 165 3.15 5.47 -15.02
C ILE A 165 3.35 6.02 -16.43
N GLU A 166 3.66 7.31 -16.54
CA GLU A 166 4.00 7.93 -17.81
C GLU A 166 5.49 7.82 -18.10
N TRP A 167 5.89 6.80 -18.89
CA TRP A 167 7.26 6.61 -19.35
C TRP A 167 7.61 7.59 -20.46
N MET A 168 8.68 8.39 -20.31
CA MET A 168 9.00 9.49 -21.20
C MET A 168 10.50 9.80 -21.29
N LEU A 169 10.90 10.48 -22.35
CA LEU A 169 12.23 11.04 -22.46
C LEU A 169 12.35 12.26 -21.52
N LYS A 170 13.00 12.08 -20.37
CA LYS A 170 13.16 13.14 -19.36
C LYS A 170 14.19 14.20 -19.75
N ASP A 171 15.26 13.78 -20.39
CA ASP A 171 16.34 14.67 -20.81
C ASP A 171 16.75 14.38 -22.28
N PRO A 172 16.27 15.20 -23.22
CA PRO A 172 16.62 15.04 -24.62
C PRO A 172 18.12 15.23 -24.93
N ALA A 173 18.85 16.00 -24.10
CA ALA A 173 20.25 16.27 -24.33
C ALA A 173 21.13 15.04 -24.00
N THR A 174 20.76 14.31 -22.97
CA THR A 174 21.47 13.08 -22.56
C THR A 174 20.81 11.80 -23.06
N GLY A 175 19.61 11.89 -23.64
CA GLY A 175 18.79 10.73 -24.02
C GLY A 175 18.27 9.93 -22.85
N LYS A 176 18.19 10.52 -21.64
CA LYS A 176 17.74 9.85 -20.42
C LYS A 176 16.22 9.71 -20.39
N TRP A 177 15.76 8.48 -20.30
CA TRP A 177 14.36 8.13 -20.06
C TRP A 177 14.04 8.01 -18.56
N GLY A 178 12.76 8.13 -18.21
CA GLY A 178 12.28 8.00 -16.88
C GLY A 178 10.75 8.14 -16.83
N TYR A 179 10.17 7.97 -15.67
CA TYR A 179 8.72 8.07 -15.48
C TYR A 179 8.31 9.32 -14.68
N ARG A 180 7.05 9.64 -14.76
CA ARG A 180 6.32 10.56 -13.87
C ARG A 180 4.89 10.05 -13.69
N GLY A 181 4.17 10.57 -12.70
CA GLY A 181 2.73 10.30 -12.56
C GLY A 181 1.93 10.98 -13.69
N GLY A 182 1.12 10.20 -14.43
CA GLY A 182 0.26 10.70 -15.49
C GLY A 182 -0.57 9.63 -16.15
N PHE A 183 -1.88 9.89 -16.31
CA PHE A 183 -2.81 8.97 -16.98
C PHE A 183 -2.73 9.10 -18.51
N GLY A 184 -2.65 10.33 -18.99
CA GLY A 184 -2.74 10.66 -20.41
C GLY A 184 -4.18 10.72 -20.94
N PRO A 185 -4.36 11.31 -22.13
CA PRO A 185 -5.70 11.60 -22.66
C PRO A 185 -6.51 10.34 -23.03
N GLU A 186 -5.85 9.28 -23.50
CA GLU A 186 -6.52 8.03 -23.90
C GLU A 186 -7.16 7.33 -22.69
N GLN A 187 -6.42 7.24 -21.56
CA GLN A 187 -6.95 6.64 -20.34
C GLN A 187 -8.01 7.50 -19.67
N LEU A 188 -7.86 8.84 -19.68
CA LEU A 188 -8.92 9.74 -19.19
C LEU A 188 -10.22 9.59 -19.99
N GLU A 189 -10.14 9.39 -21.31
CA GLU A 189 -11.33 9.12 -22.14
C GLU A 189 -11.91 7.72 -21.85
N PHE A 190 -11.06 6.70 -21.60
CA PHE A 190 -11.51 5.39 -21.13
C PHE A 190 -12.30 5.53 -19.83
N ILE A 191 -11.75 6.20 -18.81
CA ILE A 191 -12.39 6.41 -17.50
C ILE A 191 -13.75 7.12 -17.68
N LYS A 192 -13.79 8.16 -18.49
CA LYS A 192 -15.03 8.89 -18.77
C LYS A 192 -16.12 7.99 -19.39
N ASN A 193 -15.74 7.17 -20.38
CA ASN A 193 -16.68 6.28 -21.05
C ASN A 193 -17.15 5.14 -20.14
N ASP A 194 -16.26 4.60 -19.32
CA ASP A 194 -16.53 3.55 -18.36
C ASP A 194 -17.49 4.04 -17.26
N LEU A 195 -17.21 5.19 -16.66
CA LEU A 195 -18.07 5.81 -15.66
C LEU A 195 -19.46 6.21 -16.19
N ALA A 196 -19.62 6.38 -17.50
CA ALA A 196 -20.92 6.64 -18.11
C ALA A 196 -21.82 5.40 -18.20
N MET A 197 -21.27 4.20 -18.01
CA MET A 197 -22.00 2.92 -18.07
C MET A 197 -22.53 2.46 -16.72
N ILE A 198 -22.12 3.10 -15.62
CA ILE A 198 -22.48 2.71 -14.25
C ILE A 198 -23.36 3.77 -13.55
N PRO A 199 -24.21 3.38 -12.58
CA PRO A 199 -25.00 4.32 -11.78
C PRO A 199 -24.16 5.40 -11.11
N GLU A 200 -24.71 6.62 -11.01
CA GLU A 200 -24.00 7.74 -10.38
C GLU A 200 -23.76 7.54 -8.88
N ASP A 201 -24.62 6.78 -8.21
CA ASP A 201 -24.57 6.47 -6.77
C ASP A 201 -23.83 5.16 -6.44
N GLN A 202 -23.27 4.48 -7.44
CA GLN A 202 -22.38 3.34 -7.21
C GLN A 202 -21.03 3.81 -6.66
N LEU A 203 -20.51 3.12 -5.63
CA LEU A 203 -19.16 3.39 -5.12
C LEU A 203 -18.12 3.06 -6.20
N VAL A 204 -17.27 4.03 -6.50
CA VAL A 204 -16.13 3.87 -7.41
C VAL A 204 -14.84 3.85 -6.61
N VAL A 205 -14.06 2.77 -6.75
CA VAL A 205 -12.74 2.62 -6.15
C VAL A 205 -11.68 2.66 -7.25
N LEU A 206 -10.85 3.71 -7.22
CA LEU A 206 -9.75 3.89 -8.16
C LEU A 206 -8.46 3.36 -7.53
N MET A 207 -7.83 2.41 -8.19
CA MET A 207 -6.58 1.79 -7.75
C MET A 207 -5.47 2.16 -8.72
N MET A 208 -4.40 2.75 -8.22
CA MET A 208 -3.24 3.21 -8.99
C MET A 208 -1.97 2.99 -8.18
N HIS A 209 -0.81 3.23 -8.76
CA HIS A 209 0.44 3.05 -8.04
C HIS A 209 0.95 4.32 -7.37
N ILE A 210 1.13 5.39 -8.14
CA ILE A 210 1.60 6.69 -7.63
C ILE A 210 0.44 7.41 -6.92
N PRO A 211 0.67 8.03 -5.74
CA PRO A 211 -0.37 8.79 -5.06
C PRO A 211 -1.03 9.82 -5.95
N LEU A 212 -2.37 9.84 -5.98
CA LEU A 212 -3.16 10.70 -6.87
C LEU A 212 -2.76 12.18 -6.80
N ILE A 213 -2.37 12.67 -5.61
CA ILE A 213 -1.87 14.03 -5.42
C ILE A 213 -0.55 14.32 -6.14
N GLN A 214 0.22 13.29 -6.50
CA GLN A 214 1.50 13.39 -7.21
C GLN A 214 1.35 13.21 -8.73
N VAL A 215 0.15 12.85 -9.22
CA VAL A 215 -0.13 12.67 -10.64
C VAL A 215 -0.31 14.03 -11.32
N ASN A 216 0.40 14.26 -12.46
CA ASN A 216 0.45 15.59 -13.10
C ASN A 216 -0.89 16.04 -13.68
N ASP A 217 -1.63 15.14 -14.30
CA ASP A 217 -2.92 15.40 -14.95
C ASP A 217 -4.12 14.98 -14.08
N ARG A 218 -3.91 14.83 -12.76
CA ARG A 218 -4.95 14.45 -11.78
C ARG A 218 -6.22 15.29 -11.85
N HIS A 219 -6.11 16.57 -12.22
CA HIS A 219 -7.29 17.44 -12.35
C HIS A 219 -8.25 16.95 -13.45
N GLY A 220 -7.74 16.27 -14.49
CA GLY A 220 -8.57 15.61 -15.48
C GLY A 220 -9.44 14.50 -14.85
N LEU A 221 -8.83 13.67 -14.01
CA LEU A 221 -9.53 12.62 -13.26
C LEU A 221 -10.51 13.24 -12.23
N TYR A 222 -10.10 14.29 -11.50
CA TYR A 222 -10.99 14.95 -10.55
C TYR A 222 -12.30 15.37 -11.22
N ARG A 223 -12.25 16.01 -12.41
CA ARG A 223 -13.48 16.46 -13.16
C ARG A 223 -14.41 15.30 -13.50
N LEU A 224 -13.92 14.07 -13.61
CA LEU A 224 -14.71 12.90 -13.92
C LEU A 224 -15.42 12.30 -12.69
N ILE A 225 -14.82 12.40 -11.52
CA ILE A 225 -15.31 11.72 -10.31
C ILE A 225 -15.90 12.66 -9.24
N GLU A 226 -15.57 13.94 -9.23
CA GLU A 226 -15.92 14.88 -8.15
C GLU A 226 -17.42 15.14 -7.95
N LYS A 227 -18.25 14.77 -8.92
CA LYS A 227 -19.72 14.84 -8.81
C LYS A 227 -20.34 13.57 -8.26
N ARG A 228 -19.58 12.47 -8.21
CA ARG A 228 -20.08 11.21 -7.65
C ARG A 228 -20.10 11.30 -6.12
N PRO A 229 -21.19 10.89 -5.47
CA PRO A 229 -21.32 10.95 -4.01
C PRO A 229 -20.38 9.96 -3.29
N PHE A 230 -20.01 8.86 -3.98
CA PHE A 230 -19.20 7.80 -3.40
C PHE A 230 -18.01 7.47 -4.30
N SER A 231 -16.82 7.87 -3.84
CA SER A 231 -15.57 7.55 -4.50
C SER A 231 -14.43 7.42 -3.48
N LEU A 232 -13.50 6.53 -3.77
CA LEU A 232 -12.29 6.27 -3.01
C LEU A 232 -11.15 6.09 -4.00
N SER A 233 -9.95 6.57 -3.69
CA SER A 233 -8.75 6.19 -4.43
C SER A 233 -7.70 5.59 -3.51
N ILE A 234 -6.94 4.62 -4.03
CA ILE A 234 -5.93 3.86 -3.28
C ILE A 234 -4.67 3.77 -4.13
N SER A 235 -3.54 4.02 -3.51
CA SER A 235 -2.21 3.90 -4.12
C SER A 235 -1.20 3.26 -3.17
N ALA A 236 0.09 3.22 -3.56
CA ALA A 236 1.20 2.77 -2.73
C ALA A 236 2.43 3.64 -3.01
N HIS A 237 3.55 3.11 -3.53
CA HIS A 237 4.71 3.84 -4.06
C HIS A 237 5.63 4.54 -3.04
N THR A 238 5.09 5.21 -2.02
CA THR A 238 5.89 6.03 -1.10
C THR A 238 6.54 5.27 0.04
N HIS A 239 6.15 4.01 0.24
CA HIS A 239 6.57 3.18 1.35
C HIS A 239 6.27 3.82 2.73
N THR A 240 5.08 4.41 2.80
CA THR A 240 4.46 4.98 4.01
C THR A 240 3.00 4.57 4.05
N MET A 241 2.36 4.72 5.20
CA MET A 241 0.90 4.61 5.35
C MET A 241 0.32 6.00 5.56
N GLU A 242 -0.61 6.43 4.68
CA GLU A 242 -1.17 7.78 4.78
C GLU A 242 -2.64 7.85 4.35
N HIS A 243 -3.42 8.70 5.03
CA HIS A 243 -4.75 9.09 4.61
C HIS A 243 -4.73 10.55 4.15
N HIS A 244 -5.01 10.78 2.88
CA HIS A 244 -5.16 12.11 2.30
C HIS A 244 -6.64 12.43 2.07
N TYR A 245 -7.03 13.66 2.41
CA TYR A 245 -8.35 14.20 2.14
C TYR A 245 -8.19 15.34 1.15
N ILE A 246 -8.35 15.00 -0.13
CA ILE A 246 -8.15 15.92 -1.26
C ILE A 246 -9.28 16.94 -1.27
N THR A 247 -8.92 18.22 -1.21
CA THR A 247 -9.82 19.35 -1.05
C THR A 247 -9.69 20.37 -2.18
N ASP A 248 -10.37 21.50 -2.06
CA ASP A 248 -10.23 22.66 -2.95
C ASP A 248 -8.80 23.20 -3.02
N GLN A 249 -8.02 23.06 -1.96
CA GLN A 249 -6.59 23.41 -1.94
C GLN A 249 -5.77 22.56 -2.93
N ASP A 250 -6.23 21.33 -3.22
CA ASP A 250 -5.63 20.43 -4.20
C ASP A 250 -6.25 20.55 -5.60
N GLY A 251 -7.20 21.47 -5.76
CA GLY A 251 -7.95 21.70 -7.00
C GLY A 251 -9.19 20.82 -7.18
N TRP A 252 -9.63 20.12 -6.13
CA TRP A 252 -10.89 19.39 -6.09
C TRP A 252 -12.08 20.36 -6.06
N GLN A 253 -13.16 20.06 -6.77
CA GLN A 253 -14.37 20.89 -6.84
C GLN A 253 -15.62 20.16 -6.36
N GLY A 254 -15.46 18.95 -5.84
CA GLY A 254 -16.56 18.17 -5.26
C GLY A 254 -17.05 18.78 -3.94
N PRO A 255 -18.28 18.43 -3.52
CA PRO A 255 -18.90 19.03 -2.33
C PRO A 255 -18.29 18.52 -1.02
N GLN A 256 -17.62 17.38 -1.05
CA GLN A 256 -16.92 16.77 0.09
C GLN A 256 -15.48 16.45 -0.30
N PRO A 257 -14.54 16.44 0.65
CA PRO A 257 -13.19 15.97 0.39
C PRO A 257 -13.18 14.56 -0.18
N HIS A 258 -12.31 14.29 -1.16
CA HIS A 258 -12.10 12.94 -1.67
C HIS A 258 -11.05 12.22 -0.81
N HIS A 259 -11.40 11.04 -0.33
CA HIS A 259 -10.48 10.22 0.45
C HIS A 259 -9.53 9.46 -0.48
N HIS A 260 -8.23 9.65 -0.29
CA HIS A 260 -7.15 8.94 -0.94
C HIS A 260 -6.31 8.22 0.10
N ILE A 261 -6.09 6.92 -0.08
CA ILE A 261 -5.28 6.07 0.80
C ILE A 261 -3.95 5.78 0.10
N ILE A 262 -2.84 6.04 0.78
CA ILE A 262 -1.55 5.47 0.44
C ILE A 262 -1.37 4.23 1.32
N ASN A 263 -1.41 3.07 0.71
CA ASN A 263 -1.45 1.79 1.40
C ASN A 263 -0.06 1.36 1.88
N VAL A 264 -0.02 0.69 3.03
CA VAL A 264 1.18 0.04 3.56
C VAL A 264 1.83 -0.88 2.53
N THR A 265 3.16 -1.01 2.58
CA THR A 265 3.92 -1.83 1.64
C THR A 265 4.34 -3.18 2.22
N VAL A 266 4.26 -4.21 1.40
CA VAL A 266 4.64 -5.58 1.75
C VAL A 266 6.15 -5.67 2.00
N CYS A 267 6.96 -5.06 1.15
CA CYS A 267 8.42 -5.03 1.34
C CYS A 267 8.88 -4.01 2.39
N GLY A 268 7.96 -3.26 2.99
CA GLY A 268 8.27 -2.15 3.89
C GLY A 268 9.28 -1.19 3.26
N SER A 269 10.43 -1.00 3.89
CA SER A 269 11.54 -0.23 3.34
C SER A 269 12.50 -1.11 2.53
N TRP A 270 11.98 -1.77 1.46
CA TRP A 270 12.78 -2.57 0.51
C TRP A 270 13.59 -3.68 1.19
N TRP A 271 13.00 -4.40 2.13
CA TRP A 271 13.68 -5.47 2.88
C TRP A 271 14.99 -4.97 3.50
N SER A 272 14.95 -3.80 4.14
CA SER A 272 16.09 -3.20 4.88
C SER A 272 15.95 -3.41 6.37
N GLY A 273 17.05 -3.11 7.11
CA GLY A 273 17.13 -3.31 8.55
C GLY A 273 17.68 -4.67 8.94
N ALA A 274 17.97 -4.82 10.23
CA ALA A 274 18.51 -6.06 10.77
C ALA A 274 17.50 -7.23 10.62
N PRO A 275 17.97 -8.45 10.32
CA PRO A 275 17.12 -9.62 10.20
C PRO A 275 16.61 -10.08 11.57
N ASP A 276 15.41 -10.65 11.56
CA ASP A 276 14.85 -11.38 12.70
C ASP A 276 15.46 -12.79 12.85
N GLU A 277 14.91 -13.60 13.75
CA GLU A 277 15.34 -14.99 13.97
C GLU A 277 15.12 -15.93 12.78
N ARG A 278 14.28 -15.54 11.82
CA ARG A 278 14.04 -16.26 10.55
C ARG A 278 15.01 -15.83 9.45
N GLY A 279 15.82 -14.81 9.71
CA GLY A 279 16.71 -14.19 8.72
C GLY A 279 15.99 -13.21 7.79
N ILE A 280 14.76 -12.80 8.11
CA ILE A 280 13.97 -11.82 7.34
C ILE A 280 14.24 -10.44 7.91
N PRO A 281 14.65 -9.44 7.08
CA PRO A 281 14.81 -8.06 7.53
C PRO A 281 13.50 -7.52 8.12
N HIS A 282 13.57 -6.74 9.21
CA HIS A 282 12.35 -6.21 9.83
C HIS A 282 11.60 -5.18 8.97
N ALA A 283 12.24 -4.66 7.94
CA ALA A 283 11.67 -3.84 6.86
C ALA A 283 10.80 -2.64 7.31
N MET A 284 11.04 -2.11 8.52
CA MET A 284 10.27 -0.96 9.06
C MET A 284 10.25 0.19 8.06
N MET A 285 9.06 0.70 7.74
CA MET A 285 8.87 1.83 6.84
C MET A 285 9.40 3.14 7.45
N SER A 286 9.67 4.13 6.61
CA SER A 286 10.31 5.39 7.04
C SER A 286 9.48 6.22 8.02
N ASP A 287 8.17 6.01 8.08
CA ASP A 287 7.21 6.57 9.04
C ASP A 287 7.15 5.81 10.39
N GLY A 288 7.94 4.74 10.53
CA GLY A 288 8.01 3.91 11.73
C GLY A 288 6.98 2.78 11.80
N ALA A 289 6.03 2.68 10.88
CA ALA A 289 5.14 1.53 10.80
C ALA A 289 5.89 0.27 10.32
N PRO A 290 5.49 -0.94 10.74
CA PRO A 290 6.02 -2.18 10.18
C PRO A 290 5.54 -2.38 8.75
N ASN A 291 6.21 -3.27 7.99
CA ASN A 291 5.67 -3.79 6.74
C ASN A 291 4.41 -4.63 6.97
N GLY A 292 3.64 -4.85 5.91
CA GLY A 292 2.42 -5.66 5.98
C GLY A 292 1.53 -5.47 4.75
N CYS A 293 0.26 -5.74 4.93
CA CYS A 293 -0.78 -5.52 3.93
C CYS A 293 -2.04 -4.97 4.61
N SER A 294 -3.03 -4.57 3.82
CA SER A 294 -4.31 -4.13 4.38
C SER A 294 -5.46 -5.03 3.93
N LEU A 295 -6.47 -5.14 4.76
CA LEU A 295 -7.76 -5.74 4.46
C LEU A 295 -8.80 -4.65 4.38
N ILE A 296 -9.31 -4.36 3.19
CA ILE A 296 -10.41 -3.43 2.99
C ILE A 296 -11.73 -4.20 2.98
N SER A 297 -12.69 -3.73 3.77
CA SER A 297 -14.04 -4.29 3.85
C SER A 297 -15.04 -3.33 3.23
N PHE A 298 -15.98 -3.85 2.44
CA PHE A 298 -17.03 -3.09 1.79
C PHE A 298 -18.42 -3.53 2.30
N ASP A 299 -19.33 -2.57 2.45
CA ASP A 299 -20.73 -2.76 2.80
C ASP A 299 -21.58 -1.71 2.04
N GLY A 300 -22.04 -2.08 0.85
CA GLY A 300 -22.66 -1.14 -0.09
C GLY A 300 -21.68 -0.03 -0.49
N GLN A 301 -22.02 1.24 -0.21
CA GLN A 301 -21.15 2.38 -0.48
C GLN A 301 -20.15 2.69 0.66
N LYS A 302 -20.19 1.92 1.76
CA LYS A 302 -19.27 2.10 2.89
C LYS A 302 -18.06 1.18 2.75
N TYR A 303 -16.96 1.62 3.32
CA TYR A 303 -15.74 0.82 3.43
C TYR A 303 -15.07 1.05 4.78
N SER A 304 -14.24 0.12 5.18
CA SER A 304 -13.31 0.25 6.29
C SER A 304 -12.01 -0.47 5.98
N LEU A 305 -10.93 -0.04 6.60
CA LEU A 305 -9.60 -0.57 6.38
C LEU A 305 -9.07 -1.20 7.66
N ARG A 306 -8.28 -2.26 7.55
CA ARG A 306 -7.60 -2.90 8.67
C ARG A 306 -6.19 -3.28 8.27
N PHE A 307 -5.21 -2.75 8.97
CA PHE A 307 -3.82 -3.12 8.79
C PHE A 307 -3.54 -4.56 9.29
N LEU A 308 -2.77 -5.30 8.52
CA LEU A 308 -2.30 -6.65 8.86
C LEU A 308 -0.76 -6.62 8.90
N PRO A 309 -0.15 -6.42 10.08
CA PRO A 309 1.30 -6.35 10.22
C PRO A 309 1.96 -7.68 9.90
N ALA A 310 3.01 -7.67 9.07
CA ALA A 310 3.74 -8.87 8.68
C ALA A 310 4.38 -9.56 9.88
N GLY A 311 4.28 -10.88 9.96
CA GLY A 311 4.88 -11.70 11.01
C GLY A 311 4.44 -11.36 12.44
N ARG A 312 3.33 -10.65 12.63
CA ARG A 312 2.85 -10.14 13.92
C ARG A 312 1.37 -10.50 14.17
N ASP A 313 0.93 -10.28 15.41
CA ASP A 313 -0.50 -10.40 15.75
C ASP A 313 -1.31 -9.35 14.95
N PRO A 314 -2.39 -9.74 14.25
CA PRO A 314 -3.27 -8.81 13.53
C PRO A 314 -3.92 -7.73 14.41
N ASN A 315 -3.94 -7.90 15.73
CA ASN A 315 -4.44 -6.90 16.67
C ASN A 315 -3.36 -5.89 17.11
N TRP A 316 -2.12 -6.05 16.68
CA TRP A 316 -1.06 -5.09 16.96
C TRP A 316 -1.16 -3.90 15.99
N GLN A 317 -1.91 -2.88 16.39
CA GLN A 317 -2.27 -1.75 15.54
C GLN A 317 -1.53 -0.46 15.86
N MET A 318 -0.67 -0.48 16.88
CA MET A 318 0.13 0.67 17.27
C MET A 318 1.43 0.31 17.98
N LYS A 319 2.40 1.21 17.93
CA LYS A 319 3.59 1.22 18.79
C LYS A 319 3.51 2.38 19.78
N ILE A 320 3.74 2.09 21.07
CA ILE A 320 3.86 3.10 22.10
C ILE A 320 5.34 3.23 22.45
N ASP A 321 5.86 4.44 22.36
CA ASP A 321 7.27 4.73 22.57
C ASP A 321 7.50 5.73 23.70
N LEU A 322 8.32 5.32 24.66
CA LEU A 322 8.89 6.12 25.73
C LEU A 322 10.10 5.37 26.33
N PRO A 323 10.97 6.02 27.15
CA PRO A 323 12.06 5.34 27.85
C PRO A 323 11.54 4.24 28.79
N GLU A 324 12.31 3.17 28.99
CA GLU A 324 11.96 2.07 29.90
C GLU A 324 12.10 2.45 31.37
N GLU A 325 13.02 3.37 31.69
CA GLU A 325 13.28 3.90 33.03
C GLU A 325 13.38 5.43 33.01
N LEU A 326 12.75 6.07 33.98
CA LEU A 326 12.77 7.52 34.18
C LEU A 326 13.03 7.85 35.65
N LYS A 327 13.70 8.98 35.91
CA LYS A 327 13.69 9.59 37.23
C LYS A 327 12.40 10.36 37.50
N THR A 328 12.00 10.50 38.76
CA THR A 328 10.79 11.26 39.13
C THR A 328 10.79 12.67 38.55
N SER A 329 11.92 13.37 38.55
CA SER A 329 12.06 14.72 38.00
C SER A 329 11.88 14.79 36.47
N GLN A 330 12.03 13.68 35.76
CA GLN A 330 11.97 13.64 34.29
C GLN A 330 10.56 13.34 33.77
N THR A 331 9.69 12.76 34.60
CA THR A 331 8.43 12.20 34.13
C THR A 331 7.56 13.23 33.42
N ALA A 332 7.30 14.40 34.02
CA ALA A 332 6.42 15.44 33.46
C ALA A 332 6.94 16.08 32.15
N GLU A 333 8.21 15.91 31.85
CA GLU A 333 8.84 16.42 30.62
C GLU A 333 8.98 15.35 29.52
N THR A 334 8.69 14.09 29.87
CA THR A 334 8.86 12.97 28.93
C THR A 334 7.63 12.78 28.07
N PRO A 335 7.76 12.90 26.75
CA PRO A 335 6.68 12.59 25.83
C PRO A 335 6.50 11.07 25.69
N VAL A 336 5.25 10.64 25.61
CA VAL A 336 4.81 9.34 25.11
C VAL A 336 4.38 9.54 23.68
N TYR A 337 4.91 8.76 22.76
CA TYR A 337 4.51 8.72 21.39
C TYR A 337 3.69 7.46 21.11
N ALA A 338 2.61 7.60 20.34
CA ALA A 338 1.83 6.50 19.82
C ALA A 338 1.81 6.58 18.29
N ASN A 339 2.50 5.66 17.65
CA ASN A 339 2.44 5.47 16.20
C ASN A 339 1.30 4.49 15.92
N VAL A 340 0.15 5.01 15.49
CA VAL A 340 -1.08 4.24 15.17
C VAL A 340 -1.06 3.95 13.67
N PHE A 341 -0.79 2.72 13.28
CA PHE A 341 -0.36 2.36 11.92
C PHE A 341 -1.34 2.75 10.81
N GLU A 342 -2.64 2.72 11.07
CA GLU A 342 -3.70 3.16 10.14
C GLU A 342 -4.43 4.41 10.63
N GLY A 343 -3.77 5.19 11.48
CA GLY A 343 -4.33 6.43 12.02
C GLY A 343 -4.44 7.53 10.98
N SER A 344 -5.43 8.40 11.14
CA SER A 344 -5.65 9.58 10.31
C SER A 344 -5.98 10.80 11.17
N ILE A 345 -6.07 11.98 10.55
CA ILE A 345 -6.52 13.20 11.23
C ILE A 345 -7.93 13.10 11.83
N HIS A 346 -8.70 12.07 11.45
CA HIS A 346 -10.03 11.78 11.98
C HIS A 346 -10.02 10.72 13.09
N SER A 347 -8.86 10.19 13.44
CA SER A 347 -8.73 9.24 14.55
C SER A 347 -8.72 9.98 15.89
N THR A 348 -9.40 9.41 16.88
CA THR A 348 -9.30 9.83 18.27
C THR A 348 -8.29 8.93 18.97
N VAL A 349 -7.24 9.52 19.56
CA VAL A 349 -6.23 8.77 20.31
C VAL A 349 -6.13 9.35 21.71
N GLU A 350 -6.21 8.48 22.72
CA GLU A 350 -6.22 8.87 24.11
C GLU A 350 -5.29 7.96 24.94
N MET A 351 -4.68 8.53 25.94
CA MET A 351 -3.77 7.83 26.85
C MET A 351 -4.31 7.89 28.29
N ARG A 352 -4.12 6.82 29.04
CA ARG A 352 -4.23 6.83 30.51
C ARG A 352 -3.04 6.12 31.15
N ILE A 353 -2.82 6.40 32.43
CA ILE A 353 -1.73 5.81 33.22
C ILE A 353 -2.36 5.12 34.40
N ASP A 354 -1.96 3.87 34.61
CA ASP A 354 -2.59 2.98 35.56
C ASP A 354 -4.12 2.95 35.37
N GLU A 355 -4.77 1.87 35.57
CA GLU A 355 -6.19 1.65 35.22
C GLU A 355 -7.17 2.63 35.89
N THR A 356 -6.74 3.34 36.91
CA THR A 356 -7.57 4.26 37.73
C THR A 356 -7.56 5.70 37.25
N SER A 357 -6.69 6.09 36.29
CA SER A 357 -6.64 7.45 35.77
C SER A 357 -7.66 7.68 34.63
N GLU A 358 -8.06 8.93 34.44
CA GLU A 358 -8.92 9.32 33.32
C GLU A 358 -8.17 9.28 31.98
N TRP A 359 -8.88 8.95 30.91
CA TRP A 359 -8.37 9.06 29.55
C TRP A 359 -8.12 10.52 29.17
N LYS A 360 -6.95 10.79 28.61
CA LYS A 360 -6.56 12.13 28.14
C LYS A 360 -6.26 12.08 26.64
N PRO A 361 -6.78 13.04 25.87
CA PRO A 361 -6.51 13.09 24.44
C PRO A 361 -5.01 13.32 24.19
N MET A 362 -4.45 12.61 23.20
CA MET A 362 -3.13 12.83 22.66
C MET A 362 -3.21 13.80 21.48
N GLU A 363 -2.17 14.60 21.27
CA GLU A 363 -2.04 15.52 20.15
C GLU A 363 -1.55 14.78 18.91
N HIS A 364 -2.23 14.95 17.77
CA HIS A 364 -1.76 14.47 16.48
C HIS A 364 -0.62 15.34 15.98
N VAL A 365 0.52 14.74 15.63
CA VAL A 365 1.75 15.47 15.25
C VAL A 365 2.33 14.96 13.93
N GLY A 366 2.84 15.87 13.09
CA GLY A 366 3.57 15.54 11.87
C GLY A 366 5.07 15.54 12.15
N GLU A 367 5.54 14.62 12.98
CA GLU A 367 6.94 14.48 13.37
C GLU A 367 7.53 13.17 12.82
N VAL A 368 8.83 13.04 12.90
CA VAL A 368 9.52 11.76 12.64
C VAL A 368 9.33 10.84 13.84
N ASP A 369 9.05 9.56 13.59
CA ASP A 369 8.93 8.55 14.67
C ASP A 369 10.27 8.41 15.44
N PRO A 370 10.29 8.71 16.77
CA PRO A 370 11.53 8.66 17.53
C PRO A 370 12.11 7.24 17.66
N LEU A 371 11.26 6.21 17.65
CA LEU A 371 11.72 4.82 17.68
C LEU A 371 12.44 4.45 16.38
N PHE A 372 11.88 4.86 15.23
CA PHE A 372 12.55 4.67 13.93
C PHE A 372 13.94 5.31 13.94
N VAL A 373 14.06 6.56 14.42
CA VAL A 373 15.35 7.27 14.48
C VAL A 373 16.35 6.52 15.33
N ARG A 374 15.98 6.10 16.55
CA ARG A 374 16.89 5.35 17.44
C ARG A 374 17.29 4.01 16.84
N THR A 375 16.34 3.27 16.26
CA THR A 375 16.62 1.98 15.62
C THR A 375 17.59 2.15 14.46
N SER A 376 17.35 3.10 13.57
CA SER A 376 18.22 3.34 12.40
C SER A 376 19.62 3.79 12.78
N GLN A 377 19.76 4.59 13.85
CA GLN A 377 21.07 5.00 14.39
C GLN A 377 21.82 3.82 15.03
N HIS A 378 21.12 2.99 15.81
CA HIS A 378 21.71 1.82 16.43
C HIS A 378 22.19 0.80 15.37
N GLU A 379 21.36 0.49 14.40
CA GLU A 379 21.73 -0.43 13.33
C GLU A 379 22.84 0.10 12.43
N ALA A 380 22.90 1.40 12.19
CA ALA A 380 24.00 2.00 11.45
C ALA A 380 25.34 1.79 12.17
N GLN A 381 25.37 1.93 13.52
CA GLN A 381 26.58 1.65 14.32
C GLN A 381 26.98 0.17 14.26
N LEU A 382 26.00 -0.76 14.26
CA LEU A 382 26.30 -2.19 14.11
C LEU A 382 26.84 -2.52 12.73
N LEU A 383 26.31 -1.91 11.66
CA LEU A 383 26.81 -2.06 10.30
C LEU A 383 28.23 -1.52 10.11
N ASP A 384 28.63 -0.47 10.85
CA ASP A 384 30.03 0.01 10.86
C ASP A 384 30.98 -1.05 11.40
N LEU A 385 30.53 -1.93 12.31
CA LEU A 385 31.30 -3.05 12.84
C LEU A 385 31.27 -4.29 11.94
N LYS A 386 30.15 -4.50 11.24
CA LYS A 386 29.90 -5.64 10.34
C LYS A 386 29.32 -5.16 9.00
N PRO A 387 30.15 -4.60 8.14
CA PRO A 387 29.69 -4.11 6.84
C PRO A 387 29.03 -5.21 5.99
N ASN A 388 27.90 -4.86 5.38
CA ASN A 388 27.12 -5.72 4.46
C ASN A 388 26.40 -6.92 5.11
N ASP A 389 26.25 -6.98 6.42
CA ASP A 389 25.45 -8.02 7.08
C ASP A 389 23.95 -7.91 6.69
N TRP A 390 23.48 -6.69 6.53
CA TRP A 390 22.12 -6.38 6.03
C TRP A 390 22.06 -5.03 5.33
N ARG A 391 20.92 -4.75 4.68
CA ARG A 391 20.69 -3.47 4.01
C ARG A 391 20.35 -2.38 5.02
N LYS A 392 21.05 -1.24 4.96
CA LYS A 392 20.80 -0.10 5.83
C LYS A 392 19.36 0.41 5.68
N MET A 393 18.74 0.75 6.82
CA MET A 393 17.44 1.43 6.86
C MET A 393 17.46 2.76 6.08
N PRO A 394 16.34 3.19 5.48
CA PRO A 394 16.23 4.49 4.80
C PRO A 394 16.35 5.65 5.81
N LYS A 395 16.36 6.86 5.27
CA LYS A 395 16.24 8.04 6.12
C LYS A 395 14.84 8.09 6.74
N PRO A 396 14.73 8.58 8.01
CA PRO A 396 13.43 8.75 8.63
C PRO A 396 12.57 9.73 7.83
N GLY A 397 11.29 9.39 7.64
CA GLY A 397 10.25 10.22 7.04
C GLY A 397 9.36 10.86 8.09
N ILE A 398 8.55 11.81 7.68
CA ILE A 398 7.47 12.33 8.52
C ILE A 398 6.40 11.25 8.66
N CYS A 399 5.99 10.99 9.91
CA CYS A 399 4.87 10.10 10.21
C CYS A 399 3.59 10.93 10.31
N THR A 400 2.62 10.64 9.46
CA THR A 400 1.31 11.33 9.44
C THR A 400 0.27 10.67 10.35
N HIS A 401 0.64 9.63 11.06
CA HIS A 401 -0.18 8.86 11.99
C HIS A 401 0.50 8.69 13.37
N LEU A 402 1.09 9.79 13.86
CA LEU A 402 1.80 9.86 15.14
C LEU A 402 1.06 10.78 16.11
N TRP A 403 0.89 10.33 17.34
CA TRP A 403 0.32 11.10 18.44
C TRP A 403 1.29 11.22 19.60
N LYS A 404 1.14 12.29 20.39
CA LYS A 404 2.05 12.66 21.47
C LYS A 404 1.29 13.20 22.68
N LEU A 405 1.72 12.82 23.87
CA LEU A 405 1.28 13.42 25.13
C LEU A 405 2.39 13.26 26.18
N ASN A 406 2.68 14.28 26.95
CA ASN A 406 3.62 14.15 28.04
C ASN A 406 3.01 13.36 29.22
N LEU A 407 3.85 12.57 29.90
CA LEU A 407 3.51 11.96 31.15
C LEU A 407 3.16 13.04 32.20
N PRO A 408 2.30 12.77 33.16
CA PRO A 408 2.22 13.59 34.38
C PRO A 408 3.43 13.32 35.29
N ALA A 409 3.55 14.09 36.38
CA ALA A 409 4.45 13.73 37.45
C ALA A 409 4.04 12.38 38.07
N LEU A 410 4.98 11.42 38.12
CA LEU A 410 4.77 10.06 38.60
C LEU A 410 5.65 9.79 39.83
N ALA A 411 5.14 9.04 40.79
CA ALA A 411 5.89 8.56 41.93
C ALA A 411 6.82 7.43 41.53
N PRO A 412 7.89 7.12 42.34
CA PRO A 412 8.67 5.91 42.10
C PRO A 412 7.81 4.65 42.13
N GLY A 413 7.99 3.78 41.12
CA GLY A 413 7.23 2.55 40.97
C GLY A 413 7.19 2.08 39.53
N GLN A 414 6.43 1.01 39.31
CA GLN A 414 6.08 0.53 37.97
C GLN A 414 4.75 1.15 37.58
N HIS A 415 4.71 1.79 36.41
CA HIS A 415 3.51 2.38 35.86
C HIS A 415 3.12 1.71 34.55
N HIS A 416 1.84 1.63 34.30
CA HIS A 416 1.25 1.04 33.10
C HIS A 416 0.61 2.12 32.25
N ILE A 417 1.08 2.23 31.01
CA ILE A 417 0.57 3.17 30.02
C ILE A 417 -0.37 2.42 29.11
N GLU A 418 -1.58 2.92 28.94
CA GLU A 418 -2.53 2.44 27.97
C GLU A 418 -2.84 3.55 26.97
N VAL A 419 -2.88 3.20 25.70
CA VAL A 419 -3.33 4.07 24.61
C VAL A 419 -4.46 3.38 23.89
N ARG A 420 -5.59 4.07 23.75
CA ARG A 420 -6.70 3.62 22.91
C ARG A 420 -6.84 4.52 21.71
N THR A 421 -7.19 3.94 20.58
CA THR A 421 -7.57 4.66 19.38
C THR A 421 -8.97 4.28 18.95
N THR A 422 -9.67 5.22 18.31
CA THR A 422 -10.87 4.95 17.52
C THR A 422 -10.67 5.63 16.18
N ASP A 423 -10.70 4.85 15.11
CA ASP A 423 -10.50 5.34 13.75
C ASP A 423 -11.77 6.00 13.18
N GLN A 424 -11.66 6.52 11.96
CA GLN A 424 -12.77 7.15 11.24
C GLN A 424 -13.89 6.17 10.85
N PHE A 425 -13.65 4.86 10.92
CA PHE A 425 -14.59 3.80 10.61
C PHE A 425 -15.30 3.27 11.87
N GLY A 426 -14.90 3.76 13.07
CA GLY A 426 -15.43 3.35 14.37
C GLY A 426 -14.75 2.10 14.94
N GLN A 427 -13.66 1.62 14.35
CA GLN A 427 -12.87 0.52 14.92
C GLN A 427 -12.00 1.05 16.05
N SER A 428 -11.88 0.27 17.14
CA SER A 428 -11.12 0.68 18.32
C SER A 428 -10.05 -0.35 18.66
N ASP A 429 -8.86 0.14 18.99
CA ASP A 429 -7.72 -0.66 19.39
C ASP A 429 -7.11 -0.15 20.69
N LEU A 430 -6.47 -1.05 21.44
CA LEU A 430 -5.82 -0.76 22.71
C LEU A 430 -4.37 -1.25 22.68
N GLY A 431 -3.45 -0.34 22.98
CA GLY A 431 -2.03 -0.62 23.14
C GLY A 431 -1.57 -0.46 24.58
N HIS A 432 -0.50 -1.15 24.94
CA HIS A 432 0.05 -1.16 26.30
C HIS A 432 1.56 -0.97 26.32
N ARG A 433 2.05 -0.25 27.31
CA ARG A 433 3.50 -0.09 27.58
C ARG A 433 3.73 0.14 29.07
N SER A 434 4.78 -0.44 29.62
CA SER A 434 5.19 -0.18 31.01
C SER A 434 6.41 0.74 31.06
N VAL A 435 6.50 1.52 32.13
CA VAL A 435 7.65 2.36 32.47
C VAL A 435 8.01 2.22 33.93
N ARG A 436 9.29 2.13 34.26
CA ARG A 436 9.79 2.13 35.62
C ARG A 436 10.22 3.54 36.01
N VAL A 437 9.67 4.08 37.10
CA VAL A 437 10.06 5.36 37.67
C VAL A 437 10.92 5.11 38.90
N VAL A 438 12.12 5.72 38.97
CA VAL A 438 13.04 5.64 40.08
C VAL A 438 13.16 7.00 40.77
N ALA A 439 13.53 7.00 42.06
CA ALA A 439 13.81 8.25 42.75
C ALA A 439 15.04 8.96 42.12
N ASP A 440 15.14 10.28 42.29
CA ASP A 440 16.20 11.12 41.74
C ASP A 440 17.58 10.80 42.34
#